data_6b9571b34fe11f378df483dc5b320694
#
_entry.id   6b9571b34fe11f378df483dc5b320694
#
_cell.length_a   1.000
_cell.length_b   1.000
_cell.length_c   1.000
_cell.angle_alpha   90.00
_cell.angle_beta   90.00
_cell.angle_gamma   90.00
#
_symmetry.space_group_name_H-M   'P 1'
#
loop_
_entity.id
_entity.type
_entity.pdbx_description
1 polymer ?
#
loop_
_entity_poly.entity_id
_entity_poly.type
_entity_poly.pdbx_seq_one_letter_code
_entity_poly.pdbx_strand_id
1 'polypeptide(L)'
;MKIVVIMGGTSSERKVSLASGTNIAAALKENGHEVLLLDTVLPISQIDQSLEVNSNHLAHGDQNLLDLLSDAEVQSADFVFNALHGGIGENGIAQGILQTMGYAFNGSRAEGCAIAMDKVITKMIFEKNNIPTPRWIYYDNSNGLDHDKVVSEIRHQFTLPLVIKPGHEGSTIGLTVVRQANQIRAAIAEALRYDRTFLIEEYIPGRELTVSVLGDCALPLVEILPQHGIYDYECKYTKGMSQYEVPAKLDPALTKTLQDTTVTAFRLLRCAGYGRMDLRLNPANQPYFLEMNTMPGMTATSLVPKAAKAAGLSFPELLDEIIRLGLKDFAV
;
A
#
# COMPACT_ATOMS: atom_id res chain seq x y z
N MET A 1 -7.84 -13.98 -22.13
CA MET A 1 -6.93 -12.85 -22.32
C MET A 1 -5.51 -13.30 -22.05
N LYS A 2 -4.53 -12.68 -22.68
CA LYS A 2 -3.11 -12.82 -22.34
C LYS A 2 -2.76 -11.75 -21.31
N ILE A 3 -2.37 -12.17 -20.10
CA ILE A 3 -2.09 -11.28 -18.98
C ILE A 3 -0.64 -11.46 -18.54
N VAL A 4 0.08 -10.37 -18.45
CA VAL A 4 1.41 -10.33 -17.83
C VAL A 4 1.26 -9.94 -16.37
N VAL A 5 1.80 -10.74 -15.45
CA VAL A 5 1.88 -10.42 -14.02
C VAL A 5 3.32 -10.06 -13.69
N ILE A 6 3.57 -8.79 -13.35
CA ILE A 6 4.88 -8.32 -12.89
C ILE A 6 4.95 -8.38 -11.37
N MET A 7 6.03 -8.96 -10.84
CA MET A 7 6.24 -9.15 -9.40
C MET A 7 7.71 -9.01 -9.02
N GLY A 8 8.01 -9.18 -7.75
CA GLY A 8 9.36 -9.16 -7.20
C GLY A 8 9.85 -7.75 -6.93
N GLY A 9 10.64 -7.20 -7.83
CA GLY A 9 11.21 -5.86 -7.67
C GLY A 9 12.35 -5.80 -6.64
N THR A 10 12.83 -4.58 -6.39
CA THR A 10 14.01 -4.31 -5.54
C THR A 10 13.65 -3.80 -4.15
N SER A 11 12.36 -3.55 -3.88
CA SER A 11 11.90 -2.97 -2.62
C SER A 11 12.09 -3.91 -1.42
N SER A 12 12.00 -3.36 -0.23
CA SER A 12 11.95 -4.10 1.05
C SER A 12 10.76 -5.07 1.13
N GLU A 13 9.72 -4.87 0.31
CA GLU A 13 8.50 -5.70 0.23
C GLU A 13 8.55 -6.78 -0.86
N ARG A 14 9.74 -7.04 -1.46
CA ARG A 14 9.92 -8.04 -2.51
C ARG A 14 9.25 -9.40 -2.21
N LYS A 15 9.40 -9.92 -0.99
CA LYS A 15 8.80 -11.21 -0.60
C LYS A 15 7.27 -11.18 -0.68
N VAL A 16 6.66 -10.05 -0.33
CA VAL A 16 5.21 -9.85 -0.41
C VAL A 16 4.77 -9.81 -1.87
N SER A 17 5.53 -9.11 -2.70
CA SER A 17 5.30 -9.01 -4.14
C SER A 17 5.35 -10.38 -4.81
N LEU A 18 6.37 -11.19 -4.53
CA LEU A 18 6.47 -12.56 -5.06
C LEU A 18 5.27 -13.43 -4.63
N ALA A 19 4.88 -13.36 -3.36
CA ALA A 19 3.72 -14.11 -2.86
C ALA A 19 2.41 -13.64 -3.52
N SER A 20 2.20 -12.33 -3.64
CA SER A 20 1.03 -11.75 -4.32
C SER A 20 0.98 -12.17 -5.78
N GLY A 21 2.07 -11.95 -6.53
CA GLY A 21 2.15 -12.26 -7.97
C GLY A 21 1.91 -13.74 -8.26
N THR A 22 2.50 -14.64 -7.47
CA THR A 22 2.28 -16.08 -7.62
C THR A 22 0.82 -16.47 -7.38
N ASN A 23 0.18 -15.92 -6.33
CA ASN A 23 -1.24 -16.20 -6.04
C ASN A 23 -2.16 -15.62 -7.12
N ILE A 24 -1.89 -14.41 -7.60
CA ILE A 24 -2.62 -13.77 -8.69
C ILE A 24 -2.51 -14.62 -9.95
N ALA A 25 -1.30 -15.00 -10.35
CA ALA A 25 -1.07 -15.80 -11.56
C ALA A 25 -1.79 -17.16 -11.51
N ALA A 26 -1.79 -17.82 -10.35
CA ALA A 26 -2.53 -19.08 -10.15
C ALA A 26 -4.04 -18.88 -10.34
N ALA A 27 -4.63 -17.88 -9.68
CA ALA A 27 -6.06 -17.63 -9.76
C ALA A 27 -6.50 -17.16 -11.17
N LEU A 28 -5.69 -16.36 -11.87
CA LEU A 28 -5.99 -15.95 -13.25
C LEU A 28 -5.93 -17.13 -14.22
N LYS A 29 -5.01 -18.09 -14.02
CA LYS A 29 -4.97 -19.34 -14.79
C LYS A 29 -6.22 -20.20 -14.55
N GLU A 30 -6.70 -20.28 -13.29
CA GLU A 30 -7.95 -20.98 -12.96
C GLU A 30 -9.16 -20.35 -13.67
N ASN A 31 -9.15 -19.01 -13.89
CA ASN A 31 -10.18 -18.31 -14.67
C ASN A 31 -10.00 -18.43 -16.20
N GLY A 32 -9.04 -19.25 -16.67
CA GLY A 32 -8.83 -19.50 -18.10
C GLY A 32 -8.05 -18.43 -18.85
N HIS A 33 -7.32 -17.56 -18.15
CA HIS A 33 -6.42 -16.61 -18.76
C HIS A 33 -5.08 -17.26 -19.11
N GLU A 34 -4.46 -16.83 -20.19
CA GLU A 34 -3.04 -17.08 -20.48
C GLU A 34 -2.20 -16.12 -19.64
N VAL A 35 -1.32 -16.66 -18.79
CA VAL A 35 -0.59 -15.83 -17.82
C VAL A 35 0.91 -16.02 -17.96
N LEU A 36 1.59 -14.91 -18.27
CA LEU A 36 3.05 -14.79 -18.21
C LEU A 36 3.43 -14.12 -16.88
N LEU A 37 4.22 -14.81 -16.06
CA LEU A 37 4.65 -14.33 -14.74
C LEU A 37 6.10 -13.87 -14.79
N LEU A 38 6.35 -12.57 -14.47
CA LEU A 38 7.65 -11.94 -14.60
C LEU A 38 8.16 -11.41 -13.25
N ASP A 39 9.34 -11.85 -12.85
CA ASP A 39 10.09 -11.19 -11.78
C ASP A 39 10.93 -10.07 -12.38
N THR A 40 10.66 -8.80 -12.01
CA THR A 40 11.28 -7.64 -12.65
C THR A 40 12.79 -7.51 -12.42
N VAL A 41 13.39 -8.27 -11.51
CA VAL A 41 14.84 -8.29 -11.32
C VAL A 41 15.54 -9.31 -12.22
N LEU A 42 14.81 -10.17 -12.92
CA LEU A 42 15.34 -11.19 -13.81
C LEU A 42 15.12 -10.81 -15.28
N PRO A 43 16.10 -11.04 -16.17
CA PRO A 43 15.87 -10.88 -17.60
C PRO A 43 14.86 -11.93 -18.10
N ILE A 44 14.10 -11.59 -19.15
CA ILE A 44 13.02 -12.44 -19.67
C ILE A 44 13.50 -13.84 -20.09
N SER A 45 14.73 -13.95 -20.57
CA SER A 45 15.35 -15.23 -20.95
C SER A 45 15.60 -16.19 -19.79
N GLN A 46 15.35 -15.76 -18.54
CA GLN A 46 15.66 -16.52 -17.33
C GLN A 46 14.42 -16.83 -16.47
N ILE A 47 13.24 -16.48 -16.94
CA ILE A 47 11.98 -16.57 -16.17
C ILE A 47 11.60 -18.01 -15.81
N ASP A 48 11.89 -18.97 -16.67
CA ASP A 48 11.61 -20.39 -16.44
C ASP A 48 12.69 -21.14 -15.65
N GLN A 49 13.75 -20.45 -15.27
CA GLN A 49 14.85 -21.05 -14.51
C GLN A 49 14.70 -20.67 -13.05
N SER A 50 14.81 -21.63 -12.14
CA SER A 50 14.87 -21.40 -10.68
C SER A 50 16.19 -20.73 -10.28
N LEU A 51 16.43 -19.52 -10.77
CA LEU A 51 17.65 -18.75 -10.52
C LEU A 51 17.59 -18.11 -9.14
N GLU A 52 18.62 -18.31 -8.37
CA GLU A 52 18.82 -17.54 -7.15
C GLU A 52 19.11 -16.09 -7.52
N VAL A 53 18.24 -15.19 -7.08
CA VAL A 53 18.42 -13.74 -7.23
C VAL A 53 19.60 -13.29 -6.38
N ASN A 54 20.64 -12.77 -7.03
CA ASN A 54 21.85 -12.26 -6.39
C ASN A 54 21.83 -10.72 -6.26
N SER A 55 22.83 -10.16 -5.58
CA SER A 55 22.95 -8.72 -5.35
C SER A 55 23.03 -7.89 -6.64
N ASN A 56 23.59 -8.43 -7.72
CA ASN A 56 23.68 -7.74 -9.01
C ASN A 56 22.29 -7.64 -9.68
N HIS A 57 21.49 -8.69 -9.61
CA HIS A 57 20.11 -8.67 -10.09
C HIS A 57 19.30 -7.59 -9.36
N LEU A 58 19.46 -7.48 -8.03
CA LEU A 58 18.77 -6.45 -7.24
C LEU A 58 19.25 -5.04 -7.56
N ALA A 59 20.54 -4.85 -7.85
CA ALA A 59 21.09 -3.53 -8.16
C ALA A 59 20.55 -2.93 -9.46
N HIS A 60 20.10 -3.77 -10.43
CA HIS A 60 19.62 -3.34 -11.76
C HIS A 60 18.15 -3.67 -12.00
N GLY A 61 17.44 -4.23 -11.02
CA GLY A 61 16.09 -4.76 -11.20
C GLY A 61 15.06 -3.74 -11.68
N ASP A 62 15.14 -2.50 -11.21
CA ASP A 62 14.22 -1.45 -11.65
C ASP A 62 14.46 -1.01 -13.11
N GLN A 63 15.72 -1.11 -13.60
CA GLN A 63 16.07 -0.85 -15.00
C GLN A 63 15.56 -1.96 -15.92
N ASN A 64 15.59 -3.20 -15.46
CA ASN A 64 15.09 -4.34 -16.21
C ASN A 64 13.61 -4.25 -16.54
N LEU A 65 12.81 -3.50 -15.77
CA LEU A 65 11.37 -3.34 -16.03
C LEU A 65 11.10 -2.78 -17.43
N LEU A 66 11.90 -1.82 -17.91
CA LEU A 66 11.76 -1.26 -19.27
C LEU A 66 12.08 -2.31 -20.33
N ASP A 67 13.15 -3.08 -20.14
CA ASP A 67 13.57 -4.12 -21.08
C ASP A 67 12.51 -5.23 -21.16
N LEU A 68 11.99 -5.67 -20.00
CA LEU A 68 10.92 -6.67 -19.92
C LEU A 68 9.65 -6.20 -20.64
N LEU A 69 9.22 -4.96 -20.40
CA LEU A 69 8.03 -4.40 -21.03
C LEU A 69 8.22 -4.11 -22.52
N SER A 70 9.46 -4.04 -23.01
CA SER A 70 9.79 -3.88 -24.44
C SER A 70 9.90 -5.20 -25.20
N ASP A 71 9.84 -6.34 -24.50
CA ASP A 71 9.87 -7.65 -25.14
C ASP A 71 8.61 -7.92 -25.98
N ALA A 72 8.78 -8.54 -27.15
CA ALA A 72 7.67 -8.77 -28.09
C ALA A 72 6.56 -9.66 -27.51
N GLU A 73 6.91 -10.62 -26.65
CA GLU A 73 5.93 -11.48 -26.00
C GLU A 73 5.10 -10.70 -24.98
N VAL A 74 5.73 -9.81 -24.22
CA VAL A 74 5.07 -8.91 -23.25
C VAL A 74 4.20 -7.89 -23.96
N GLN A 75 4.67 -7.31 -25.09
CA GLN A 75 3.91 -6.36 -25.90
C GLN A 75 2.64 -6.95 -26.51
N SER A 76 2.57 -8.27 -26.65
CA SER A 76 1.35 -8.95 -27.14
C SER A 76 0.29 -9.18 -26.06
N ALA A 77 0.53 -8.75 -24.83
CA ALA A 77 -0.43 -8.92 -23.73
C ALA A 77 -1.60 -7.96 -23.82
N ASP A 78 -2.79 -8.44 -23.46
CA ASP A 78 -4.00 -7.62 -23.36
C ASP A 78 -4.01 -6.74 -22.09
N PHE A 79 -3.26 -7.16 -21.05
CA PHE A 79 -3.26 -6.51 -19.73
C PHE A 79 -1.99 -6.81 -18.95
N VAL A 80 -1.48 -5.83 -18.21
CA VAL A 80 -0.39 -6.01 -17.25
C VAL A 80 -0.94 -5.90 -15.82
N PHE A 81 -0.86 -6.99 -15.06
CA PHE A 81 -1.21 -6.97 -13.66
C PHE A 81 0.05 -6.63 -12.85
N ASN A 82 0.11 -5.41 -12.32
CA ASN A 82 1.18 -4.99 -11.42
C ASN A 82 0.94 -5.59 -10.02
N ALA A 83 1.81 -6.48 -9.60
CA ALA A 83 1.86 -7.07 -8.26
C ALA A 83 3.13 -6.69 -7.50
N LEU A 84 3.83 -5.64 -7.94
CA LEU A 84 4.94 -5.06 -7.19
C LEU A 84 4.42 -4.39 -5.91
N HIS A 85 5.18 -4.48 -4.83
CA HIS A 85 4.89 -3.81 -3.56
C HIS A 85 6.07 -2.93 -3.15
N GLY A 86 5.74 -1.74 -2.64
CA GLY A 86 6.73 -0.74 -2.24
C GLY A 86 7.54 -0.18 -3.42
N GLY A 87 8.42 0.78 -3.16
CA GLY A 87 9.32 1.37 -4.14
C GLY A 87 8.61 1.81 -5.42
N ILE A 88 9.19 1.48 -6.59
CA ILE A 88 8.64 1.87 -7.89
C ILE A 88 7.27 1.24 -8.19
N GLY A 89 6.93 0.13 -7.52
CA GLY A 89 5.64 -0.55 -7.71
C GLY A 89 4.44 0.26 -7.21
N GLU A 90 4.65 1.12 -6.20
CA GLU A 90 3.58 1.86 -5.52
C GLU A 90 3.70 3.39 -5.61
N ASN A 91 4.88 3.92 -5.94
CA ASN A 91 5.14 5.36 -5.95
C ASN A 91 4.77 6.08 -7.27
N GLY A 92 4.17 5.36 -8.23
CA GLY A 92 3.76 5.89 -9.51
C GLY A 92 4.76 5.71 -10.66
N ILE A 93 6.00 5.29 -10.39
CA ILE A 93 7.03 5.11 -11.44
C ILE A 93 6.64 3.97 -12.38
N ALA A 94 6.36 2.77 -11.87
CA ALA A 94 5.95 1.64 -12.69
C ALA A 94 4.67 1.96 -13.47
N GLN A 95 3.70 2.61 -12.83
CA GLN A 95 2.46 3.03 -13.47
C GLN A 95 2.71 4.05 -14.59
N GLY A 96 3.62 5.01 -14.40
CA GLY A 96 4.02 5.98 -15.42
C GLY A 96 4.68 5.33 -16.63
N ILE A 97 5.50 4.31 -16.42
CA ILE A 97 6.11 3.50 -17.47
C ILE A 97 5.02 2.76 -18.25
N LEU A 98 4.13 2.04 -17.57
CA LEU A 98 3.04 1.30 -18.17
C LEU A 98 2.12 2.22 -19.01
N GLN A 99 1.76 3.39 -18.46
CA GLN A 99 0.97 4.41 -19.18
C GLN A 99 1.69 4.90 -20.44
N THR A 100 2.99 5.21 -20.34
CA THR A 100 3.79 5.73 -21.47
C THR A 100 3.92 4.69 -22.57
N MET A 101 4.04 3.41 -22.22
CA MET A 101 4.14 2.29 -23.18
C MET A 101 2.78 1.83 -23.69
N GLY A 102 1.66 2.40 -23.22
CA GLY A 102 0.32 2.10 -23.71
C GLY A 102 -0.27 0.80 -23.19
N TYR A 103 0.16 0.31 -22.02
CA TYR A 103 -0.40 -0.89 -21.39
C TYR A 103 -1.66 -0.54 -20.58
N ALA A 104 -2.68 -1.38 -20.71
CA ALA A 104 -3.75 -1.44 -19.72
C ALA A 104 -3.24 -2.17 -18.46
N PHE A 105 -3.52 -1.64 -17.27
CA PHE A 105 -3.03 -2.21 -16.01
C PHE A 105 -4.01 -1.96 -14.85
N ASN A 106 -3.79 -2.65 -13.72
CA ASN A 106 -4.63 -2.59 -12.54
C ASN A 106 -4.31 -1.39 -11.63
N GLY A 107 -5.32 -0.90 -10.95
CA GLY A 107 -5.18 0.09 -9.87
C GLY A 107 -5.05 1.52 -10.35
N SER A 108 -4.47 2.35 -9.48
CA SER A 108 -4.34 3.78 -9.70
C SER A 108 -3.27 4.12 -10.75
N ARG A 109 -3.48 5.22 -11.46
CA ARG A 109 -2.47 5.81 -12.37
C ARG A 109 -1.31 6.41 -11.57
N ALA A 110 -0.25 6.80 -12.26
CA ALA A 110 0.98 7.31 -11.67
C ALA A 110 0.73 8.45 -10.66
N GLU A 111 -0.15 9.40 -11.00
CA GLU A 111 -0.47 10.53 -10.13
C GLU A 111 -1.14 10.10 -8.81
N GLY A 112 -2.12 9.20 -8.86
CA GLY A 112 -2.80 8.69 -7.67
C GLY A 112 -1.87 7.89 -6.76
N CYS A 113 -1.01 7.06 -7.35
CA CYS A 113 0.01 6.33 -6.62
C CYS A 113 1.02 7.26 -5.95
N ALA A 114 1.53 8.28 -6.65
CA ALA A 114 2.48 9.24 -6.11
C ALA A 114 1.88 10.07 -4.95
N ILE A 115 0.63 10.52 -5.11
CA ILE A 115 -0.07 11.28 -4.05
C ILE A 115 -0.31 10.41 -2.82
N ALA A 116 -0.80 9.19 -3.00
CA ALA A 116 -1.12 8.29 -1.89
C ALA A 116 0.13 7.80 -1.14
N MET A 117 1.26 7.64 -1.83
CA MET A 117 2.54 7.26 -1.23
C MET A 117 3.11 8.38 -0.36
N ASP A 118 2.92 9.65 -0.74
CA ASP A 118 3.37 10.81 0.04
C ASP A 118 2.38 11.10 1.19
N LYS A 119 2.79 10.69 2.40
CA LYS A 119 1.96 10.89 3.61
C LYS A 119 1.73 12.36 3.95
N VAL A 120 2.68 13.24 3.61
CA VAL A 120 2.54 14.69 3.83
C VAL A 120 1.43 15.25 2.93
N ILE A 121 1.49 14.95 1.64
CA ILE A 121 0.47 15.39 0.66
C ILE A 121 -0.89 14.77 1.00
N THR A 122 -0.93 13.47 1.30
CA THR A 122 -2.17 12.77 1.70
C THR A 122 -2.84 13.46 2.89
N LYS A 123 -2.07 13.77 3.95
CA LYS A 123 -2.62 14.43 5.15
C LYS A 123 -3.05 15.88 4.89
N MET A 124 -2.32 16.64 4.06
CA MET A 124 -2.76 17.97 3.63
C MET A 124 -4.10 17.92 2.90
N ILE A 125 -4.29 16.92 2.02
CA ILE A 125 -5.57 16.71 1.31
C ILE A 125 -6.67 16.34 2.31
N PHE A 126 -6.39 15.46 3.29
CA PHE A 126 -7.36 15.08 4.31
C PHE A 126 -7.81 16.29 5.13
N GLU A 127 -6.88 17.08 5.66
CA GLU A 127 -7.19 18.29 6.45
C GLU A 127 -8.01 19.30 5.65
N LYS A 128 -7.61 19.57 4.40
CA LYS A 128 -8.33 20.51 3.52
C LYS A 128 -9.77 20.10 3.26
N ASN A 129 -10.06 18.80 3.30
CA ASN A 129 -11.39 18.24 3.04
C ASN A 129 -12.11 17.75 4.30
N ASN A 130 -11.64 18.13 5.49
CA ASN A 130 -12.21 17.76 6.78
C ASN A 130 -12.30 16.24 7.00
N ILE A 131 -11.38 15.46 6.42
CA ILE A 131 -11.22 14.04 6.72
C ILE A 131 -10.37 13.93 7.98
N PRO A 132 -10.89 13.35 9.06
CA PRO A 132 -10.16 13.27 10.32
C PRO A 132 -8.87 12.47 10.17
N THR A 133 -7.74 13.04 10.56
CA THR A 133 -6.43 12.38 10.60
C THR A 133 -5.75 12.72 11.93
N PRO A 134 -4.86 11.88 12.47
CA PRO A 134 -4.11 12.25 13.68
C PRO A 134 -3.44 13.61 13.52
N ARG A 135 -3.40 14.43 14.56
CA ARG A 135 -2.60 15.67 14.54
C ARG A 135 -1.16 15.34 14.21
N TRP A 136 -0.54 16.11 13.33
CA TRP A 136 0.76 15.80 12.77
C TRP A 136 1.59 17.04 12.44
N ILE A 137 2.90 16.85 12.34
CA ILE A 137 3.87 17.75 11.72
C ILE A 137 4.87 16.93 10.93
N TYR A 138 5.63 17.56 10.06
CA TYR A 138 6.71 16.89 9.32
C TYR A 138 7.97 17.72 9.29
N TYR A 139 9.08 17.07 9.03
CA TYR A 139 10.39 17.68 8.80
C TYR A 139 11.03 17.09 7.55
N ASP A 140 11.70 17.96 6.77
CA ASP A 140 12.54 17.57 5.64
C ASP A 140 14.01 17.82 6.02
N ASN A 141 14.81 16.77 5.98
CA ASN A 141 16.25 16.82 6.33
C ASN A 141 17.16 17.14 5.15
N SER A 142 16.63 17.61 4.02
CA SER A 142 17.42 17.90 2.80
C SER A 142 18.57 18.89 3.04
N ASN A 143 18.40 19.82 3.97
CA ASN A 143 19.40 20.86 4.30
C ASN A 143 20.09 20.63 5.65
N GLY A 144 19.92 19.45 6.23
CA GLY A 144 20.33 19.16 7.61
C GLY A 144 19.40 19.80 8.65
N LEU A 145 19.08 19.05 9.69
CA LEU A 145 18.23 19.50 10.78
C LEU A 145 19.03 19.65 12.07
N ASP A 146 18.73 20.69 12.82
CA ASP A 146 19.13 20.76 14.23
C ASP A 146 18.25 19.81 15.04
N HIS A 147 18.78 18.60 15.28
CA HIS A 147 18.05 17.54 15.98
C HIS A 147 17.65 17.95 17.41
N ASP A 148 18.41 18.79 18.11
CA ASP A 148 18.06 19.25 19.46
C ASP A 148 16.86 20.17 19.42
N LYS A 149 16.83 21.08 18.46
CA LYS A 149 15.70 21.97 18.22
C LYS A 149 14.45 21.17 17.85
N VAL A 150 14.57 20.22 16.90
CA VAL A 150 13.44 19.35 16.49
C VAL A 150 12.89 18.57 17.68
N VAL A 151 13.75 17.93 18.50
CA VAL A 151 13.33 17.20 19.70
C VAL A 151 12.61 18.12 20.69
N SER A 152 13.11 19.34 20.87
CA SER A 152 12.47 20.36 21.75
C SER A 152 11.08 20.75 21.25
N GLU A 153 10.94 21.01 19.95
CA GLU A 153 9.66 21.37 19.31
C GLU A 153 8.63 20.22 19.44
N ILE A 154 9.06 18.97 19.18
CA ILE A 154 8.18 17.79 19.35
C ILE A 154 7.67 17.70 20.77
N ARG A 155 8.56 17.83 21.78
CA ARG A 155 8.16 17.77 23.20
C ARG A 155 7.20 18.88 23.59
N HIS A 156 7.30 20.03 22.98
CA HIS A 156 6.40 21.17 23.25
C HIS A 156 5.04 20.98 22.60
N GLN A 157 5.01 20.42 21.40
CA GLN A 157 3.78 20.30 20.59
C GLN A 157 2.99 19.03 20.83
N PHE A 158 3.64 17.91 21.19
CA PHE A 158 3.00 16.59 21.28
C PHE A 158 3.08 16.00 22.68
N THR A 159 2.02 15.31 23.08
CA THR A 159 1.99 14.46 24.26
C THR A 159 2.36 13.03 23.88
N LEU A 160 2.98 12.31 24.82
CA LEU A 160 3.28 10.89 24.65
C LEU A 160 2.05 10.01 24.96
N PRO A 161 1.87 8.90 24.29
CA PRO A 161 2.71 8.39 23.20
C PRO A 161 2.48 9.12 21.89
N LEU A 162 3.49 9.10 21.00
CA LEU A 162 3.41 9.64 19.63
C LEU A 162 4.02 8.65 18.64
N VAL A 163 3.78 8.86 17.33
CA VAL A 163 4.35 8.05 16.26
C VAL A 163 5.35 8.89 15.47
N ILE A 164 6.52 8.33 15.18
CA ILE A 164 7.50 8.90 14.24
C ILE A 164 7.66 7.89 13.10
N LYS A 165 7.52 8.35 11.85
CA LYS A 165 7.57 7.47 10.66
C LYS A 165 8.13 8.21 9.43
N PRO A 166 8.74 7.48 8.46
CA PRO A 166 9.13 8.04 7.17
C PRO A 166 7.94 8.58 6.38
N GLY A 167 8.20 9.54 5.47
CA GLY A 167 7.17 10.15 4.61
C GLY A 167 6.66 9.23 3.51
N HIS A 168 7.53 8.41 2.91
CA HIS A 168 7.24 7.66 1.69
C HIS A 168 7.41 6.13 1.82
N GLU A 169 7.45 5.58 3.04
CA GLU A 169 7.59 4.15 3.26
C GLU A 169 6.25 3.46 3.60
N GLY A 170 6.15 2.18 3.21
CA GLY A 170 5.03 1.30 3.52
C GLY A 170 5.32 0.33 4.67
N SER A 171 4.40 -0.60 4.91
CA SER A 171 4.55 -1.79 5.79
C SER A 171 5.11 -1.53 7.19
N THR A 172 4.89 -0.36 7.76
CA THR A 172 5.38 0.02 9.10
C THR A 172 6.91 0.10 9.19
N ILE A 173 7.62 0.14 8.05
CA ILE A 173 9.07 0.26 7.99
C ILE A 173 9.49 1.64 8.50
N GLY A 174 10.49 1.67 9.40
CA GLY A 174 10.98 2.91 10.00
C GLY A 174 10.02 3.60 10.97
N LEU A 175 8.83 3.03 11.23
CA LEU A 175 7.86 3.56 12.17
C LEU A 175 8.23 3.20 13.61
N THR A 176 8.19 4.17 14.50
CA THR A 176 8.39 4.00 15.93
C THR A 176 7.25 4.62 16.74
N VAL A 177 6.63 3.84 17.63
CA VAL A 177 5.74 4.39 18.67
C VAL A 177 6.59 4.81 19.86
N VAL A 178 6.73 6.10 20.05
CA VAL A 178 7.52 6.73 21.12
C VAL A 178 6.67 6.85 22.37
N ARG A 179 7.06 6.15 23.41
CA ARG A 179 6.36 6.14 24.72
C ARG A 179 7.08 6.96 25.79
N GLN A 180 8.37 7.24 25.59
CA GLN A 180 9.22 7.99 26.51
C GLN A 180 10.02 9.06 25.74
N ALA A 181 10.17 10.22 26.33
CA ALA A 181 10.81 11.37 25.69
C ALA A 181 12.27 11.14 25.25
N ASN A 182 12.98 10.24 25.92
CA ASN A 182 14.37 9.86 25.56
C ASN A 182 14.44 9.02 24.27
N GLN A 183 13.32 8.46 23.79
CA GLN A 183 13.25 7.64 22.57
C GLN A 183 13.13 8.52 21.30
N ILE A 184 12.72 9.80 21.40
CA ILE A 184 12.43 10.66 20.24
C ILE A 184 13.62 10.72 19.28
N ARG A 185 14.84 10.98 19.79
CA ARG A 185 16.03 11.10 18.94
C ARG A 185 16.33 9.81 18.18
N ALA A 186 16.23 8.65 18.82
CA ALA A 186 16.45 7.36 18.19
C ALA A 186 15.37 7.06 17.14
N ALA A 187 14.11 7.42 17.40
CA ALA A 187 13.01 7.26 16.45
C ALA A 187 13.17 8.15 15.21
N ILE A 188 13.65 9.40 15.36
CA ILE A 188 13.99 10.27 14.23
C ILE A 188 15.12 9.64 13.41
N ALA A 189 16.18 9.17 14.07
CA ALA A 189 17.29 8.54 13.37
C ALA A 189 16.86 7.28 12.61
N GLU A 190 15.94 6.49 13.17
CA GLU A 190 15.39 5.32 12.49
C GLU A 190 14.57 5.71 11.25
N ALA A 191 13.67 6.68 11.35
CA ALA A 191 12.89 7.16 10.21
C ALA A 191 13.78 7.71 9.08
N LEU A 192 14.83 8.46 9.42
CA LEU A 192 15.80 9.04 8.48
C LEU A 192 16.70 8.00 7.78
N ARG A 193 16.70 6.74 8.20
CA ARG A 193 17.38 5.66 7.45
C ARG A 193 16.68 5.30 6.15
N TYR A 194 15.40 5.62 6.06
CA TYR A 194 14.54 5.21 4.95
C TYR A 194 14.09 6.39 4.09
N ASP A 195 13.93 7.57 4.69
CA ASP A 195 13.49 8.76 3.97
C ASP A 195 14.07 10.02 4.61
N ARG A 196 14.39 11.02 3.78
CA ARG A 196 14.79 12.36 4.24
C ARG A 196 13.64 13.12 4.93
N THR A 197 12.39 12.78 4.61
CA THR A 197 11.18 13.35 5.20
C THR A 197 10.61 12.39 6.24
N PHE A 198 10.28 12.91 7.41
CA PHE A 198 9.60 12.13 8.44
C PHE A 198 8.45 12.90 9.07
N LEU A 199 7.44 12.15 9.52
CA LEU A 199 6.27 12.68 10.20
C LEU A 199 6.30 12.35 11.68
N ILE A 200 5.75 13.27 12.47
CA ILE A 200 5.39 13.05 13.87
C ILE A 200 3.87 13.11 13.93
N GLU A 201 3.26 12.10 14.51
CA GLU A 201 1.80 12.01 14.65
C GLU A 201 1.40 11.74 16.09
N GLU A 202 0.24 12.24 16.48
CA GLU A 202 -0.45 11.82 17.69
C GLU A 202 -0.74 10.32 17.59
N TYR A 203 -0.42 9.57 18.65
CA TYR A 203 -0.81 8.17 18.72
C TYR A 203 -2.30 8.04 19.06
N ILE A 204 -3.07 7.43 18.19
CA ILE A 204 -4.50 7.18 18.43
C ILE A 204 -4.69 5.80 19.06
N PRO A 205 -5.03 5.70 20.34
CA PRO A 205 -5.34 4.42 20.96
C PRO A 205 -6.68 3.87 20.46
N GLY A 206 -6.89 2.57 20.53
CA GLY A 206 -8.17 1.92 20.21
C GLY A 206 -8.08 0.90 19.10
N ARG A 207 -9.13 0.79 18.30
CA ARG A 207 -9.32 -0.25 17.28
C ARG A 207 -8.59 0.11 15.98
N GLU A 208 -8.05 -0.88 15.32
CA GLU A 208 -7.42 -0.74 14.00
C GLU A 208 -8.32 -1.37 12.94
N LEU A 209 -8.69 -0.59 11.94
CA LEU A 209 -9.63 -1.00 10.89
C LEU A 209 -9.08 -0.64 9.52
N THR A 210 -9.61 -1.35 8.52
CA THR A 210 -9.38 -0.99 7.14
C THR A 210 -10.67 -1.04 6.33
N VAL A 211 -10.74 -0.17 5.32
CA VAL A 211 -11.82 -0.14 4.34
C VAL A 211 -11.20 -0.27 2.95
N SER A 212 -11.54 -1.35 2.24
CA SER A 212 -11.14 -1.50 0.85
C SER A 212 -12.14 -0.82 -0.07
N VAL A 213 -11.65 -0.25 -1.16
CA VAL A 213 -12.46 0.29 -2.27
C VAL A 213 -12.24 -0.58 -3.49
N LEU A 214 -13.31 -0.87 -4.22
CA LEU A 214 -13.30 -1.58 -5.50
C LEU A 214 -14.18 -0.80 -6.47
N GLY A 215 -13.59 -0.18 -7.49
CA GLY A 215 -14.26 0.79 -8.32
C GLY A 215 -14.74 2.00 -7.52
N ASP A 216 -16.04 2.23 -7.51
CA ASP A 216 -16.69 3.33 -6.78
C ASP A 216 -17.31 2.88 -5.44
N CYS A 217 -17.13 1.63 -5.05
CA CYS A 217 -17.78 1.01 -3.89
C CYS A 217 -16.78 0.65 -2.79
N ALA A 218 -17.12 0.98 -1.55
CA ALA A 218 -16.42 0.47 -0.38
C ALA A 218 -16.88 -0.94 -0.05
N LEU A 219 -15.95 -1.83 0.21
CA LEU A 219 -16.19 -3.20 0.68
C LEU A 219 -16.47 -3.22 2.20
N PRO A 220 -16.94 -4.34 2.76
CA PRO A 220 -17.07 -4.51 4.20
C PRO A 220 -15.76 -4.23 4.95
N LEU A 221 -15.86 -3.56 6.09
CA LEU A 221 -14.72 -3.21 6.93
C LEU A 221 -14.06 -4.46 7.52
N VAL A 222 -12.74 -4.40 7.61
CA VAL A 222 -11.95 -5.41 8.31
C VAL A 222 -11.39 -4.77 9.59
N GLU A 223 -11.65 -5.37 10.73
CA GLU A 223 -10.95 -5.06 11.98
C GLU A 223 -9.73 -5.96 12.13
N ILE A 224 -8.62 -5.36 12.49
CA ILE A 224 -7.34 -6.02 12.71
C ILE A 224 -7.11 -6.11 14.22
N LEU A 225 -6.88 -7.31 14.71
CA LEU A 225 -6.62 -7.63 16.11
C LEU A 225 -5.18 -8.17 16.24
N PRO A 226 -4.17 -7.28 16.25
CA PRO A 226 -2.77 -7.69 16.35
C PRO A 226 -2.45 -8.20 17.76
N GLN A 227 -1.61 -9.23 17.88
CA GLN A 227 -1.22 -9.77 19.17
C GLN A 227 -0.34 -8.81 20.01
N HIS A 228 0.46 -7.95 19.32
CA HIS A 228 1.38 -7.01 19.97
C HIS A 228 0.82 -5.58 20.10
N GLY A 229 -0.49 -5.36 19.86
CA GLY A 229 -1.13 -4.05 19.97
C GLY A 229 -0.82 -3.08 18.84
N ILE A 230 0.04 -3.42 17.89
CA ILE A 230 0.36 -2.66 16.67
C ILE A 230 0.40 -3.62 15.51
N TYR A 231 -0.18 -3.23 14.38
CA TYR A 231 -0.13 -4.01 13.14
C TYR A 231 1.18 -3.73 12.39
N ASP A 232 2.29 -4.22 12.95
CA ASP A 232 3.62 -4.10 12.39
C ASP A 232 3.90 -5.17 11.31
N TYR A 233 5.14 -5.17 10.77
CA TYR A 233 5.56 -6.10 9.73
C TYR A 233 5.40 -7.57 10.17
N GLU A 234 5.72 -7.90 11.42
CA GLU A 234 5.58 -9.26 11.96
C GLU A 234 4.11 -9.66 12.03
N CYS A 235 3.23 -8.77 12.53
CA CYS A 235 1.79 -9.00 12.61
C CYS A 235 1.13 -9.10 11.22
N LYS A 236 1.69 -8.44 10.19
CA LYS A 236 1.19 -8.49 8.81
C LYS A 236 1.50 -9.81 8.10
N TYR A 237 2.70 -10.35 8.30
CA TYR A 237 3.23 -11.42 7.46
C TYR A 237 3.52 -12.74 8.19
N THR A 238 3.44 -12.77 9.52
CA THR A 238 3.60 -14.01 10.29
C THR A 238 2.24 -14.64 10.62
N LYS A 239 2.05 -15.88 10.22
CA LYS A 239 0.79 -16.62 10.45
C LYS A 239 0.47 -16.69 11.94
N GLY A 240 -0.75 -16.27 12.30
CA GLY A 240 -1.24 -16.33 13.68
C GLY A 240 -0.95 -15.09 14.53
N MET A 241 -0.15 -14.12 14.03
CA MET A 241 0.18 -12.89 14.75
C MET A 241 -0.94 -11.83 14.69
N SER A 242 -1.94 -12.03 13.86
CA SER A 242 -3.13 -11.18 13.80
C SER A 242 -4.39 -12.01 13.59
N GLN A 243 -5.47 -11.59 14.22
CA GLN A 243 -6.82 -12.07 13.96
C GLN A 243 -7.59 -10.96 13.21
N TYR A 244 -8.62 -11.36 12.47
CA TYR A 244 -9.40 -10.44 11.66
C TYR A 244 -10.89 -10.67 11.88
N GLU A 245 -11.66 -9.63 12.12
CA GLU A 245 -13.11 -9.66 12.16
C GLU A 245 -13.66 -9.03 10.87
N VAL A 246 -14.40 -9.80 10.08
CA VAL A 246 -14.90 -9.37 8.76
C VAL A 246 -16.33 -9.90 8.56
N PRO A 247 -17.34 -9.03 8.44
CA PRO A 247 -17.30 -7.57 8.66
C PRO A 247 -16.96 -7.19 10.10
N ALA A 248 -16.29 -6.06 10.28
CA ALA A 248 -16.03 -5.51 11.60
C ALA A 248 -17.36 -5.19 12.32
N LYS A 249 -17.45 -5.52 13.61
CA LYS A 249 -18.65 -5.23 14.42
C LYS A 249 -18.70 -3.77 14.85
N LEU A 250 -19.43 -2.96 14.09
CA LEU A 250 -19.64 -1.53 14.30
C LEU A 250 -21.11 -1.18 14.22
N ASP A 251 -21.46 -0.03 14.73
CA ASP A 251 -22.76 0.58 14.47
C ASP A 251 -22.94 0.81 12.96
N PRO A 252 -24.14 0.50 12.38
CA PRO A 252 -24.36 0.64 10.94
C PRO A 252 -24.16 2.07 10.41
N ALA A 253 -24.52 3.10 11.18
CA ALA A 253 -24.33 4.50 10.78
C ALA A 253 -22.85 4.86 10.74
N LEU A 254 -22.08 4.40 11.74
CA LEU A 254 -20.62 4.57 11.75
C LEU A 254 -19.97 3.82 10.58
N THR A 255 -20.37 2.57 10.35
CA THR A 255 -19.89 1.78 9.19
C THR A 255 -20.08 2.54 7.89
N LYS A 256 -21.27 3.04 7.64
CA LYS A 256 -21.60 3.84 6.44
C LYS A 256 -20.74 5.09 6.34
N THR A 257 -20.58 5.82 7.43
CA THR A 257 -19.72 7.03 7.49
C THR A 257 -18.28 6.72 7.10
N LEU A 258 -17.71 5.64 7.66
CA LEU A 258 -16.34 5.23 7.35
C LEU A 258 -16.16 4.84 5.89
N GLN A 259 -17.15 4.12 5.34
CA GLN A 259 -17.15 3.74 3.92
C GLN A 259 -17.24 4.96 3.01
N ASP A 260 -18.20 5.87 3.25
CA ASP A 260 -18.39 7.06 2.42
C ASP A 260 -17.18 8.00 2.48
N THR A 261 -16.59 8.17 3.68
CA THR A 261 -15.37 8.96 3.84
C THR A 261 -14.19 8.33 3.10
N THR A 262 -14.07 7.00 3.15
CA THR A 262 -13.01 6.28 2.42
C THR A 262 -13.15 6.45 0.90
N VAL A 263 -14.35 6.30 0.34
CA VAL A 263 -14.59 6.52 -1.11
C VAL A 263 -14.30 7.97 -1.49
N THR A 264 -14.67 8.92 -0.63
CA THR A 264 -14.35 10.34 -0.85
C THR A 264 -12.84 10.57 -0.84
N ALA A 265 -12.11 10.04 0.14
CA ALA A 265 -10.66 10.14 0.22
C ALA A 265 -9.98 9.50 -1.02
N PHE A 266 -10.43 8.31 -1.42
CA PHE A 266 -9.94 7.61 -2.60
C PHE A 266 -10.00 8.47 -3.86
N ARG A 267 -11.14 9.15 -4.08
CA ARG A 267 -11.32 10.06 -5.22
C ARG A 267 -10.47 11.33 -5.11
N LEU A 268 -10.38 11.92 -3.92
CA LEU A 268 -9.57 13.13 -3.67
C LEU A 268 -8.07 12.87 -3.90
N LEU A 269 -7.59 11.67 -3.57
CA LEU A 269 -6.22 11.21 -3.84
C LEU A 269 -6.01 10.76 -5.28
N ARG A 270 -7.02 10.90 -6.16
CA ARG A 270 -6.99 10.46 -7.57
C ARG A 270 -6.70 8.97 -7.74
N CYS A 271 -7.07 8.18 -6.75
CA CYS A 271 -6.96 6.72 -6.84
C CYS A 271 -8.04 6.16 -7.77
N ALA A 272 -7.74 5.03 -8.42
CA ALA A 272 -8.62 4.32 -9.34
C ALA A 272 -8.52 2.80 -9.16
N GLY A 273 -9.48 2.07 -9.74
CA GLY A 273 -9.51 0.62 -9.73
C GLY A 273 -9.80 0.05 -8.34
N TYR A 274 -8.81 -0.05 -7.49
CA TYR A 274 -8.94 -0.55 -6.11
C TYR A 274 -7.89 0.06 -5.19
N GLY A 275 -8.14 -0.04 -3.88
CA GLY A 275 -7.21 0.41 -2.86
C GLY A 275 -7.70 0.06 -1.46
N ARG A 276 -6.90 0.37 -0.45
CA ARG A 276 -7.24 0.12 0.96
C ARG A 276 -6.87 1.33 1.80
N MET A 277 -7.88 1.87 2.51
CA MET A 277 -7.69 2.89 3.53
C MET A 277 -7.46 2.24 4.88
N ASP A 278 -6.39 2.62 5.56
CA ASP A 278 -6.11 2.21 6.92
C ASP A 278 -6.50 3.34 7.90
N LEU A 279 -7.18 2.99 8.99
CA LEU A 279 -7.70 3.96 9.96
C LEU A 279 -7.72 3.39 11.38
N ARG A 280 -7.80 4.28 12.36
CA ARG A 280 -8.01 3.91 13.76
C ARG A 280 -9.30 4.54 14.29
N LEU A 281 -10.00 3.80 15.14
CA LEU A 281 -11.08 4.34 15.98
C LEU A 281 -10.57 4.48 17.39
N ASN A 282 -10.69 5.69 17.97
CA ASN A 282 -10.39 5.88 19.38
C ASN A 282 -11.48 5.24 20.27
N PRO A 283 -11.30 5.17 21.61
CA PRO A 283 -12.29 4.58 22.52
C PRO A 283 -13.69 5.25 22.48
N ALA A 284 -13.79 6.48 21.96
CA ALA A 284 -15.06 7.16 21.72
C ALA A 284 -15.66 6.91 20.34
N ASN A 285 -15.12 5.93 19.58
CA ASN A 285 -15.49 5.61 18.21
C ASN A 285 -15.30 6.77 17.20
N GLN A 286 -14.42 7.71 17.49
CA GLN A 286 -14.04 8.75 16.54
C GLN A 286 -12.97 8.20 15.58
N PRO A 287 -13.16 8.35 14.24
CA PRO A 287 -12.22 7.83 13.27
C PRO A 287 -11.03 8.78 13.05
N TYR A 288 -9.88 8.16 12.72
CA TYR A 288 -8.67 8.83 12.28
C TYR A 288 -8.08 8.06 11.11
N PHE A 289 -8.17 8.64 9.92
CA PHE A 289 -7.66 8.05 8.67
C PHE A 289 -6.15 8.24 8.59
N LEU A 290 -5.42 7.17 8.32
CA LEU A 290 -3.96 7.15 8.39
C LEU A 290 -3.31 7.30 7.01
N GLU A 291 -3.63 6.38 6.10
CA GLU A 291 -3.02 6.30 4.77
C GLU A 291 -3.89 5.50 3.80
N MET A 292 -3.72 5.76 2.49
CA MET A 292 -4.33 5.01 1.40
C MET A 292 -3.26 4.14 0.73
N ASN A 293 -3.48 2.83 0.70
CA ASN A 293 -2.63 1.88 -0.02
C ASN A 293 -3.20 1.62 -1.41
N THR A 294 -2.48 1.98 -2.45
CA THR A 294 -2.90 1.81 -3.86
C THR A 294 -2.61 0.43 -4.43
N MET A 295 -1.63 -0.29 -3.84
CA MET A 295 -1.25 -1.65 -4.22
C MET A 295 -1.27 -2.58 -3.00
N PRO A 296 -2.44 -2.75 -2.34
CA PRO A 296 -2.52 -3.58 -1.15
C PRO A 296 -2.21 -5.05 -1.46
N GLY A 297 -1.67 -5.77 -0.46
CA GLY A 297 -1.35 -7.20 -0.59
C GLY A 297 -2.50 -8.02 -1.17
N MET A 298 -2.19 -8.91 -2.11
CA MET A 298 -3.15 -9.65 -2.92
C MET A 298 -2.90 -11.17 -2.87
N THR A 299 -2.73 -11.70 -1.64
CA THR A 299 -2.84 -13.14 -1.38
C THR A 299 -4.26 -13.47 -0.91
N ALA A 300 -4.69 -14.70 -1.01
CA ALA A 300 -6.03 -15.13 -0.54
C ALA A 300 -6.30 -14.80 0.94
N THR A 301 -5.27 -14.57 1.74
CA THR A 301 -5.36 -14.22 3.15
C THR A 301 -5.19 -12.72 3.43
N SER A 302 -4.94 -11.89 2.42
CA SER A 302 -4.79 -10.44 2.54
C SER A 302 -6.11 -9.73 2.84
N LEU A 303 -6.05 -8.48 3.28
CA LEU A 303 -7.21 -7.73 3.79
C LEU A 303 -8.24 -7.42 2.70
N VAL A 304 -7.79 -7.03 1.49
CA VAL A 304 -8.71 -6.76 0.36
C VAL A 304 -9.45 -8.02 -0.07
N PRO A 305 -8.80 -9.18 -0.33
CA PRO A 305 -9.50 -10.44 -0.59
C PRO A 305 -10.46 -10.88 0.53
N LYS A 306 -10.11 -10.63 1.81
CA LYS A 306 -11.03 -10.91 2.93
C LYS A 306 -12.28 -10.05 2.88
N ALA A 307 -12.13 -8.75 2.63
CA ALA A 307 -13.24 -7.82 2.48
C ALA A 307 -14.11 -8.19 1.27
N ALA A 308 -13.51 -8.52 0.13
CA ALA A 308 -14.20 -8.97 -1.08
C ALA A 308 -14.99 -10.26 -0.83
N LYS A 309 -14.40 -11.24 -0.14
CA LYS A 309 -15.10 -12.49 0.24
C LYS A 309 -16.32 -12.22 1.11
N ALA A 310 -16.23 -11.29 2.06
CA ALA A 310 -17.37 -10.90 2.89
C ALA A 310 -18.44 -10.14 2.09
N ALA A 311 -18.09 -9.56 0.95
CA ALA A 311 -19.02 -8.98 -0.02
C ALA A 311 -19.58 -10.01 -1.03
N GLY A 312 -19.18 -11.28 -0.94
CA GLY A 312 -19.64 -12.35 -1.82
C GLY A 312 -18.77 -12.61 -3.06
N LEU A 313 -17.60 -11.96 -3.18
CA LEU A 313 -16.66 -12.16 -4.29
C LEU A 313 -15.58 -13.18 -3.88
N SER A 314 -15.41 -14.23 -4.68
CA SER A 314 -14.24 -15.11 -4.58
C SER A 314 -12.97 -14.36 -5.00
N PHE A 315 -11.79 -14.94 -4.69
CA PHE A 315 -10.53 -14.32 -5.08
C PHE A 315 -10.35 -14.22 -6.60
N PRO A 316 -10.66 -15.26 -7.40
CA PRO A 316 -10.65 -15.13 -8.87
C PRO A 316 -11.61 -14.05 -9.39
N GLU A 317 -12.85 -13.97 -8.90
CA GLU A 317 -13.83 -12.93 -9.30
C GLU A 317 -13.36 -11.52 -8.94
N LEU A 318 -12.69 -11.35 -7.80
CA LEU A 318 -12.07 -10.07 -7.43
C LEU A 318 -11.01 -9.64 -8.44
N LEU A 319 -10.16 -10.56 -8.90
CA LEU A 319 -9.12 -10.27 -9.89
C LEU A 319 -9.71 -9.90 -11.25
N ASP A 320 -10.75 -10.61 -11.70
CA ASP A 320 -11.45 -10.29 -12.94
C ASP A 320 -12.11 -8.91 -12.88
N GLU A 321 -12.69 -8.55 -11.73
CA GLU A 321 -13.26 -7.22 -11.54
C GLU A 321 -12.18 -6.13 -11.54
N ILE A 322 -11.02 -6.36 -10.92
CA ILE A 322 -9.87 -5.45 -10.96
C ILE A 322 -9.39 -5.25 -12.41
N ILE A 323 -9.30 -6.33 -13.20
CA ILE A 323 -8.92 -6.25 -14.62
C ILE A 323 -9.96 -5.46 -15.40
N ARG A 324 -11.25 -5.74 -15.21
CA ARG A 324 -12.34 -5.01 -15.86
C ARG A 324 -12.28 -3.51 -15.59
N LEU A 325 -11.99 -3.13 -14.35
CA LEU A 325 -11.82 -1.72 -13.95
C LEU A 325 -10.60 -1.09 -14.64
N GLY A 326 -9.46 -1.77 -14.67
CA GLY A 326 -8.25 -1.29 -15.32
C GLY A 326 -8.43 -1.10 -16.83
N LEU A 327 -9.11 -2.04 -17.51
CA LEU A 327 -9.43 -1.93 -18.94
C LEU A 327 -10.38 -0.75 -19.22
N LYS A 328 -11.37 -0.52 -18.36
CA LYS A 328 -12.29 0.63 -18.47
C LYS A 328 -11.54 1.96 -18.33
N ASP A 329 -10.61 2.04 -17.37
CA ASP A 329 -9.82 3.25 -17.12
C ASP A 329 -8.81 3.53 -18.25
N PHE A 330 -8.31 2.49 -18.91
CA PHE A 330 -7.42 2.59 -20.07
C PHE A 330 -8.14 3.10 -21.33
N ALA A 331 -9.42 2.81 -21.49
CA ALA A 331 -10.22 3.20 -22.66
C ALA A 331 -10.63 4.70 -22.67
N VAL A 332 -10.36 5.43 -21.59
CA VAL A 332 -10.64 6.88 -21.42
C VAL A 332 -9.35 7.67 -21.64
#